data_3d57a128d136c903102a00271756064e
#
_entry.id   3d57a128d136c903102a00271756064e
#
_cell.length_a   1.000
_cell.length_b   1.000
_cell.length_c   1.000
_cell.angle_alpha   90.00
_cell.angle_beta   90.00
_cell.angle_gamma   90.00
#
_symmetry.space_group_name_H-M   'P 1'
#
loop_
_entity.id
_entity.type
_entity.pdbx_description
1 polymer ?
#
loop_
_entity_poly.entity_id
_entity_poly.type
_entity_poly.pdbx_seq_one_letter_code
_entity_poly.pdbx_strand_id
1 'polypeptide(L)'
;MSVRPMLVQRAAVRATLRNFLDRLGFVEVDTPVLSCEVLPEAHIEPITVLADNGPARFLQASPEALMKRLLAAGAGSIYQFSRCFRAGERSPYHDTEFVMLEWYQPGATLTETAKLLEQLFAESLGTTGLERTSCTAVFEQFLGVDPVTTDADGMAAAVEQQGLQLPEGLTTLSDSARWSLCFNLLLAEVVSPQLGHGRPTMLESWPAAEAAFARLDQHDPRLARRFEVFVKGVELVNGWEEEPSPAVLRNRIDATNALRKADGRRVLPTPNLLLAAHGEAMPEGVGAALGFDRLVMLAAGSESIDQVRGFSSTDA
;
A
#
# COMPACT_ATOMS: atom_id res chain seq x y z
N MET A 1 21.32 -1.82 25.26
CA MET A 1 22.11 -2.41 24.13
C MET A 1 22.70 -1.27 23.30
N SER A 2 23.83 -1.50 22.60
CA SER A 2 24.38 -0.48 21.70
C SER A 2 23.48 -0.29 20.47
N VAL A 3 23.09 0.94 20.16
CA VAL A 3 22.24 1.29 19.00
C VAL A 3 22.97 1.04 17.66
N ARG A 4 24.32 1.09 17.66
CA ARG A 4 25.15 1.02 16.44
C ARG A 4 24.91 -0.21 15.55
N PRO A 5 24.79 -1.45 16.05
CA PRO A 5 24.56 -2.62 15.18
C PRO A 5 23.26 -2.51 14.38
N MET A 6 22.18 -2.07 15.00
CA MET A 6 20.89 -1.84 14.33
C MET A 6 20.99 -0.76 13.26
N LEU A 7 21.66 0.36 13.54
CA LEU A 7 21.85 1.43 12.55
C LEU A 7 22.68 0.95 11.35
N VAL A 8 23.72 0.15 11.59
CA VAL A 8 24.55 -0.46 10.53
C VAL A 8 23.71 -1.41 9.66
N GLN A 9 22.90 -2.28 10.28
CA GLN A 9 22.03 -3.21 9.56
C GLN A 9 21.00 -2.46 8.71
N ARG A 10 20.33 -1.46 9.29
CA ARG A 10 19.38 -0.61 8.55
C ARG A 10 20.03 0.08 7.35
N ALA A 11 21.22 0.62 7.54
CA ALA A 11 22.00 1.25 6.46
C ALA A 11 22.38 0.24 5.38
N ALA A 12 22.79 -0.97 5.74
CA ALA A 12 23.13 -2.04 4.81
C ALA A 12 21.92 -2.47 3.97
N VAL A 13 20.76 -2.72 4.58
CA VAL A 13 19.53 -3.05 3.84
C VAL A 13 19.18 -1.95 2.85
N ARG A 14 19.25 -0.67 3.27
CA ARG A 14 18.98 0.47 2.36
C ARG A 14 19.95 0.52 1.19
N ALA A 15 21.24 0.29 1.43
CA ALA A 15 22.24 0.25 0.38
C ALA A 15 22.00 -0.91 -0.61
N THR A 16 21.63 -2.09 -0.11
CA THR A 16 21.26 -3.25 -0.94
C THR A 16 20.12 -2.90 -1.90
N LEU A 17 19.05 -2.30 -1.39
CA LEU A 17 17.88 -1.94 -2.22
C LEU A 17 18.23 -0.88 -3.27
N ARG A 18 19.02 0.15 -2.91
CA ARG A 18 19.51 1.15 -3.87
C ARG A 18 20.31 0.50 -4.98
N ASN A 19 21.34 -0.26 -4.62
CA ASN A 19 22.20 -0.93 -5.58
C ASN A 19 21.40 -1.88 -6.48
N PHE A 20 20.37 -2.53 -5.94
CA PHE A 20 19.49 -3.41 -6.72
C PHE A 20 18.71 -2.63 -7.78
N LEU A 21 18.02 -1.55 -7.39
CA LEU A 21 17.22 -0.75 -8.32
C LEU A 21 18.09 0.02 -9.32
N ASP A 22 19.24 0.56 -8.89
CA ASP A 22 20.20 1.24 -9.78
C ASP A 22 20.72 0.29 -10.87
N ARG A 23 21.03 -0.98 -10.54
CA ARG A 23 21.45 -2.00 -11.52
C ARG A 23 20.37 -2.33 -12.55
N LEU A 24 19.08 -2.18 -12.16
CA LEU A 24 17.94 -2.36 -13.07
C LEU A 24 17.62 -1.10 -13.88
N GLY A 25 18.41 -0.02 -13.75
CA GLY A 25 18.24 1.21 -14.49
C GLY A 25 17.17 2.15 -13.96
N PHE A 26 16.70 1.96 -12.72
CA PHE A 26 15.84 2.93 -12.08
C PHE A 26 16.62 4.16 -11.62
N VAL A 27 15.99 5.33 -11.66
CA VAL A 27 16.56 6.60 -11.18
C VAL A 27 15.98 6.93 -9.80
N GLU A 28 16.84 7.13 -8.80
CA GLU A 28 16.37 7.64 -7.50
C GLU A 28 15.92 9.08 -7.65
N VAL A 29 14.70 9.38 -7.21
CA VAL A 29 14.13 10.74 -7.20
C VAL A 29 13.90 11.20 -5.78
N ASP A 30 13.74 12.51 -5.60
CA ASP A 30 13.46 13.16 -4.31
C ASP A 30 12.33 14.16 -4.47
N THR A 31 11.13 13.77 -4.05
CA THR A 31 9.95 14.63 -4.08
C THR A 31 9.66 15.24 -2.71
N PRO A 32 9.09 16.46 -2.64
CA PRO A 32 8.76 17.10 -1.36
C PRO A 32 7.84 16.26 -0.49
N VAL A 33 8.15 16.16 0.80
CA VAL A 33 7.27 15.53 1.81
C VAL A 33 6.13 16.44 2.24
N LEU A 34 6.26 17.75 2.04
CA LEU A 34 5.22 18.76 2.30
C LEU A 34 4.63 19.24 0.98
N SER A 35 3.37 18.95 0.72
CA SER A 35 2.70 19.24 -0.54
C SER A 35 1.45 20.10 -0.39
N CYS A 36 1.08 20.79 -1.47
CA CYS A 36 -0.20 21.51 -1.56
C CYS A 36 -1.38 20.59 -1.84
N GLU A 37 -1.15 19.35 -2.28
CA GLU A 37 -2.15 18.34 -2.57
C GLU A 37 -1.86 17.07 -1.77
N VAL A 38 -2.89 16.29 -1.53
CA VAL A 38 -2.84 14.95 -0.94
C VAL A 38 -3.74 14.05 -1.75
N LEU A 39 -3.34 12.80 -1.93
CA LEU A 39 -4.20 11.79 -2.54
C LEU A 39 -5.20 11.29 -1.47
N PRO A 40 -6.52 11.44 -1.68
CA PRO A 40 -7.50 10.96 -0.72
C PRO A 40 -7.53 9.43 -0.65
N GLU A 41 -7.38 8.90 0.54
CA GLU A 41 -7.58 7.49 0.88
C GLU A 41 -8.66 7.36 1.94
N ALA A 42 -9.45 6.28 1.92
CA ALA A 42 -10.64 6.15 2.74
C ALA A 42 -10.31 6.16 4.24
N HIS A 43 -9.27 5.45 4.63
CA HIS A 43 -8.94 5.17 6.04
C HIS A 43 -7.69 5.89 6.54
N ILE A 44 -6.92 6.53 5.66
CA ILE A 44 -5.71 7.27 6.03
C ILE A 44 -6.04 8.73 6.30
N GLU A 45 -5.63 9.23 7.47
CA GLU A 45 -5.77 10.64 7.81
C GLU A 45 -4.44 11.36 7.61
N PRO A 46 -4.35 12.31 6.67
CA PRO A 46 -3.13 13.06 6.43
C PRO A 46 -2.89 14.10 7.52
N ILE A 47 -1.62 14.32 7.87
CA ILE A 47 -1.22 15.41 8.77
C ILE A 47 -1.26 16.74 7.99
N THR A 48 -2.03 17.69 8.50
CA THR A 48 -2.15 19.03 7.92
C THR A 48 -1.20 19.99 8.63
N VAL A 49 -0.45 20.74 7.84
CA VAL A 49 0.43 21.81 8.31
C VAL A 49 -0.18 23.14 7.91
N LEU A 50 -0.43 24.00 8.89
CA LEU A 50 -0.89 25.37 8.68
C LEU A 50 0.33 26.29 8.70
N ALA A 51 0.61 26.95 7.58
CA ALA A 51 1.60 28.01 7.53
C ALA A 51 0.95 29.34 7.96
N ASP A 52 1.71 30.23 8.60
CA ASP A 52 1.25 31.58 8.96
C ASP A 52 0.79 32.30 7.70
N ASN A 53 -0.50 32.64 7.65
CA ASN A 53 -1.15 33.36 6.54
C ASN A 53 -1.11 32.65 5.15
N GLY A 54 -0.76 31.37 5.09
CA GLY A 54 -0.71 30.59 3.86
C GLY A 54 -1.84 29.53 3.77
N PRO A 55 -2.03 28.92 2.59
CA PRO A 55 -2.92 27.79 2.45
C PRO A 55 -2.39 26.56 3.22
N ALA A 56 -3.31 25.71 3.66
CA ALA A 56 -2.96 24.45 4.30
C ALA A 56 -2.07 23.59 3.37
N ARG A 57 -1.09 22.92 3.97
CA ARG A 57 -0.23 21.92 3.33
C ARG A 57 -0.44 20.57 3.99
N PHE A 58 0.01 19.51 3.33
CA PHE A 58 -0.13 18.14 3.82
C PHE A 58 1.24 17.47 3.85
N LEU A 59 1.55 16.80 4.96
CA LEU A 59 2.62 15.81 4.96
C LEU A 59 2.13 14.58 4.20
N GLN A 60 2.96 14.07 3.29
CA GLN A 60 2.57 13.00 2.39
C GLN A 60 2.42 11.65 3.11
N ALA A 61 1.30 10.95 2.89
CA ALA A 61 1.10 9.56 3.32
C ALA A 61 1.86 8.56 2.43
N SER A 62 2.19 8.98 1.19
CA SER A 62 3.01 8.32 0.18
C SER A 62 3.54 9.38 -0.80
N PRO A 63 4.69 9.20 -1.47
CA PRO A 63 5.16 10.08 -2.54
C PRO A 63 4.38 9.91 -3.86
N GLU A 64 3.41 9.00 -3.93
CA GLU A 64 2.67 8.58 -5.13
C GLU A 64 2.24 9.74 -6.03
N ALA A 65 1.51 10.72 -5.48
CA ALA A 65 0.95 11.81 -6.28
C ALA A 65 2.03 12.64 -7.00
N LEU A 66 3.18 12.81 -6.38
CA LEU A 66 4.29 13.57 -6.98
C LEU A 66 5.13 12.71 -7.92
N MET A 67 5.38 11.44 -7.58
CA MET A 67 6.10 10.51 -8.45
C MET A 67 5.31 10.24 -9.74
N LYS A 68 3.97 10.08 -9.67
CA LYS A 68 3.11 9.95 -10.86
C LYS A 68 3.17 11.17 -11.77
N ARG A 69 3.32 12.37 -11.21
CA ARG A 69 3.55 13.59 -12.03
C ARG A 69 4.91 13.58 -12.72
N LEU A 70 5.94 13.00 -12.11
CA LEU A 70 7.24 12.79 -12.77
C LEU A 70 7.13 11.75 -13.89
N LEU A 71 6.37 10.67 -13.70
CA LEU A 71 6.10 9.68 -14.75
C LEU A 71 5.41 10.30 -15.97
N ALA A 72 4.37 11.08 -15.74
CA ALA A 72 3.66 11.81 -16.80
C ALA A 72 4.56 12.83 -17.52
N ALA A 73 5.62 13.32 -16.85
CA ALA A 73 6.64 14.18 -17.44
C ALA A 73 7.77 13.39 -18.17
N GLY A 74 7.67 12.05 -18.24
CA GLY A 74 8.61 11.21 -18.99
C GLY A 74 9.85 10.76 -18.20
N ALA A 75 9.77 10.71 -16.86
CA ALA A 75 10.93 10.34 -16.02
C ALA A 75 11.42 8.88 -16.19
N GLY A 76 10.63 8.00 -16.83
CA GLY A 76 10.99 6.58 -16.98
C GLY A 76 10.84 5.80 -15.67
N SER A 77 11.65 4.75 -15.49
CA SER A 77 11.63 3.96 -14.24
C SER A 77 12.28 4.73 -13.11
N ILE A 78 11.54 4.98 -12.03
CA ILE A 78 11.98 5.79 -10.89
C ILE A 78 11.71 5.09 -9.57
N TYR A 79 12.48 5.42 -8.54
CA TYR A 79 12.20 5.02 -7.16
C TYR A 79 12.55 6.13 -6.17
N GLN A 80 11.99 6.05 -4.97
CA GLN A 80 12.27 6.98 -3.89
C GLN A 80 12.18 6.30 -2.52
N PHE A 81 13.13 6.59 -1.64
CA PHE A 81 12.96 6.39 -0.19
C PHE A 81 12.34 7.66 0.40
N SER A 82 11.06 7.60 0.72
CA SER A 82 10.33 8.76 1.26
C SER A 82 10.03 8.60 2.74
N ARG A 83 10.10 9.69 3.50
CA ARG A 83 9.38 9.78 4.77
C ARG A 83 7.91 9.99 4.48
N CYS A 84 7.08 9.18 5.12
CA CYS A 84 5.64 9.19 4.99
C CYS A 84 4.99 9.40 6.35
N PHE A 85 3.78 9.98 6.35
CA PHE A 85 3.12 10.43 7.56
C PHE A 85 1.63 10.06 7.53
N ARG A 86 1.17 9.32 8.56
CA ARG A 86 -0.23 8.93 8.72
C ARG A 86 -0.67 9.19 10.14
N ALA A 87 -1.62 10.12 10.31
CA ALA A 87 -2.06 10.53 11.62
C ALA A 87 -2.71 9.39 12.40
N GLY A 88 -2.31 9.22 13.64
CA GLY A 88 -2.92 8.26 14.57
C GLY A 88 -2.53 6.79 14.34
N GLU A 89 -1.75 6.45 13.33
CA GLU A 89 -1.27 5.08 13.15
C GLU A 89 -0.16 4.77 14.16
N ARG A 90 -0.41 3.76 15.03
CA ARG A 90 0.55 3.29 16.01
C ARG A 90 0.27 1.82 16.37
N SER A 91 1.23 0.95 16.09
CA SER A 91 1.22 -0.47 16.44
C SER A 91 2.66 -1.02 16.37
N PRO A 92 2.92 -2.31 16.65
CA PRO A 92 4.23 -2.90 16.41
C PRO A 92 4.74 -2.74 14.96
N TYR A 93 3.84 -2.62 13.98
CA TYR A 93 4.14 -2.53 12.55
C TYR A 93 3.86 -1.16 11.94
N HIS A 94 3.35 -0.19 12.73
CA HIS A 94 2.95 1.14 12.27
C HIS A 94 3.48 2.23 13.19
N ASP A 95 3.78 3.39 12.60
CA ASP A 95 4.04 4.63 13.31
C ASP A 95 3.55 5.82 12.50
N THR A 96 3.29 6.93 13.16
CA THR A 96 2.84 8.18 12.53
C THR A 96 3.80 8.68 11.46
N GLU A 97 5.11 8.52 11.67
CA GLU A 97 6.17 8.75 10.67
C GLU A 97 6.88 7.43 10.39
N PHE A 98 7.06 7.09 9.11
CA PHE A 98 7.76 5.88 8.68
C PHE A 98 8.49 6.11 7.36
N VAL A 99 9.31 5.14 6.94
CA VAL A 99 9.99 5.19 5.65
C VAL A 99 9.36 4.19 4.69
N MET A 100 9.02 4.68 3.49
CA MET A 100 8.53 3.90 2.38
C MET A 100 9.58 3.91 1.27
N LEU A 101 9.82 2.75 0.63
CA LEU A 101 10.46 2.64 -0.66
C LEU A 101 9.35 2.47 -1.70
N GLU A 102 9.21 3.45 -2.57
CA GLU A 102 8.21 3.40 -3.64
C GLU A 102 8.90 3.47 -5.00
N TRP A 103 8.41 2.70 -5.97
CA TRP A 103 8.95 2.69 -7.33
C TRP A 103 7.85 2.56 -8.36
N TYR A 104 8.16 3.03 -9.57
CA TYR A 104 7.29 2.92 -10.74
C TYR A 104 8.12 2.43 -11.92
N GLN A 105 7.57 1.49 -12.67
CA GLN A 105 8.20 0.91 -13.85
C GLN A 105 7.24 0.95 -15.04
N PRO A 106 7.37 1.95 -15.92
CA PRO A 106 6.62 2.00 -17.17
C PRO A 106 6.83 0.76 -18.01
N GLY A 107 5.75 0.25 -18.62
CA GLY A 107 5.73 -0.92 -19.47
C GLY A 107 5.82 -2.27 -18.73
N ALA A 108 6.02 -2.28 -17.41
CA ALA A 108 6.09 -3.52 -16.65
C ALA A 108 4.70 -4.15 -16.47
N THR A 109 4.70 -5.48 -16.37
CA THR A 109 3.56 -6.32 -16.03
C THR A 109 3.66 -6.84 -14.58
N LEU A 110 2.55 -7.35 -14.01
CA LEU A 110 2.61 -8.01 -12.69
C LEU A 110 3.56 -9.21 -12.68
N THR A 111 3.72 -9.90 -13.80
CA THR A 111 4.66 -11.04 -13.88
C THR A 111 6.13 -10.60 -13.82
N GLU A 112 6.48 -9.48 -14.46
CA GLU A 112 7.82 -8.90 -14.36
C GLU A 112 8.07 -8.31 -12.98
N THR A 113 7.06 -7.68 -12.40
CA THR A 113 7.11 -7.18 -11.02
C THR A 113 7.30 -8.31 -10.00
N ALA A 114 6.63 -9.46 -10.19
CA ALA A 114 6.85 -10.63 -9.33
C ALA A 114 8.30 -11.13 -9.37
N LYS A 115 8.94 -11.15 -10.56
CA LYS A 115 10.36 -11.50 -10.71
C LYS A 115 11.28 -10.48 -10.05
N LEU A 116 10.98 -9.18 -10.18
CA LEU A 116 11.72 -8.11 -9.51
C LEU A 116 11.63 -8.29 -7.98
N LEU A 117 10.44 -8.52 -7.44
CA LEU A 117 10.21 -8.72 -6.02
C LEU A 117 10.90 -9.98 -5.48
N GLU A 118 10.87 -11.09 -6.23
CA GLU A 118 11.60 -12.32 -5.86
C GLU A 118 13.11 -12.04 -5.68
N GLN A 119 13.71 -11.32 -6.62
CA GLN A 119 15.13 -10.96 -6.55
C GLN A 119 15.42 -9.95 -5.42
N LEU A 120 14.55 -8.95 -5.25
CA LEU A 120 14.66 -7.95 -4.18
C LEU A 120 14.65 -8.63 -2.81
N PHE A 121 13.75 -9.58 -2.58
CA PHE A 121 13.66 -10.30 -1.31
C PHE A 121 14.79 -11.32 -1.13
N ALA A 122 15.29 -11.91 -2.21
CA ALA A 122 16.49 -12.75 -2.14
C ALA A 122 17.71 -11.95 -1.65
N GLU A 123 17.92 -10.73 -2.17
CA GLU A 123 19.05 -9.88 -1.77
C GLU A 123 18.86 -9.23 -0.39
N SER A 124 17.62 -8.90 0.01
CA SER A 124 17.37 -8.15 1.26
C SER A 124 17.03 -9.03 2.46
N LEU A 125 16.40 -10.18 2.24
CA LEU A 125 15.93 -11.10 3.29
C LEU A 125 16.53 -12.51 3.18
N GLY A 126 17.26 -12.83 2.09
CA GLY A 126 17.81 -14.16 1.84
C GLY A 126 16.75 -15.21 1.53
N THR A 127 15.57 -14.81 1.05
CA THR A 127 14.49 -15.75 0.70
C THR A 127 14.71 -16.38 -0.67
N THR A 128 14.06 -17.53 -0.93
CA THR A 128 14.10 -18.22 -2.23
C THR A 128 12.69 -18.39 -2.78
N GLY A 129 12.49 -17.97 -4.02
CA GLY A 129 11.21 -18.02 -4.70
C GLY A 129 10.19 -17.00 -4.17
N LEU A 130 9.12 -16.83 -4.93
CA LEU A 130 7.95 -16.04 -4.57
C LEU A 130 6.71 -16.82 -5.00
N GLU A 131 5.82 -17.07 -4.06
CA GLU A 131 4.53 -17.70 -4.33
C GLU A 131 3.54 -16.66 -4.85
N ARG A 132 2.73 -17.02 -5.85
CA ARG A 132 1.66 -16.17 -6.36
C ARG A 132 0.33 -16.86 -6.15
N THR A 133 -0.65 -16.14 -5.61
CA THR A 133 -2.00 -16.65 -5.34
C THR A 133 -3.03 -15.53 -5.52
N SER A 134 -4.31 -15.86 -5.67
CA SER A 134 -5.38 -14.89 -5.80
C SER A 134 -6.14 -14.67 -4.48
N CYS A 135 -6.80 -13.52 -4.33
CA CYS A 135 -7.70 -13.27 -3.20
C CYS A 135 -8.78 -14.35 -3.10
N THR A 136 -9.41 -14.72 -4.22
CA THR A 136 -10.41 -15.79 -4.24
C THR A 136 -9.83 -17.10 -3.67
N ALA A 137 -8.67 -17.53 -4.16
CA ALA A 137 -8.08 -18.82 -3.73
C ALA A 137 -7.79 -18.86 -2.22
N VAL A 138 -7.24 -17.78 -1.65
CA VAL A 138 -6.91 -17.76 -0.21
C VAL A 138 -8.17 -17.61 0.66
N PHE A 139 -9.15 -16.83 0.23
CA PHE A 139 -10.42 -16.69 0.95
C PHE A 139 -11.21 -18.00 0.92
N GLU A 140 -11.28 -18.70 -0.21
CA GLU A 140 -11.87 -20.02 -0.29
C GLU A 140 -11.14 -21.05 0.61
N GLN A 141 -9.80 -21.04 0.57
CA GLN A 141 -8.97 -21.94 1.35
C GLN A 141 -9.14 -21.78 2.87
N PHE A 142 -9.12 -20.53 3.36
CA PHE A 142 -9.09 -20.27 4.81
C PHE A 142 -10.47 -19.96 5.40
N LEU A 143 -11.42 -19.50 4.58
CA LEU A 143 -12.71 -18.99 5.04
C LEU A 143 -13.91 -19.70 4.38
N GLY A 144 -13.69 -20.44 3.28
CA GLY A 144 -14.77 -21.11 2.54
C GLY A 144 -15.67 -20.14 1.76
N VAL A 145 -15.24 -18.92 1.49
CA VAL A 145 -16.01 -17.90 0.76
C VAL A 145 -15.20 -17.35 -0.42
N ASP A 146 -15.88 -17.04 -1.53
CA ASP A 146 -15.31 -16.28 -2.64
C ASP A 146 -15.64 -14.79 -2.46
N PRO A 147 -14.67 -13.92 -2.21
CA PRO A 147 -14.91 -12.50 -1.96
C PRO A 147 -15.46 -11.75 -3.18
N VAL A 148 -15.34 -12.30 -4.38
CA VAL A 148 -15.84 -11.68 -5.62
C VAL A 148 -17.35 -11.86 -5.79
N THR A 149 -17.90 -12.95 -5.25
CA THR A 149 -19.31 -13.31 -5.41
C THR A 149 -20.13 -13.26 -4.11
N THR A 150 -19.46 -13.22 -2.97
CA THR A 150 -20.12 -13.17 -1.65
C THR A 150 -20.58 -11.74 -1.35
N ASP A 151 -21.83 -11.59 -0.96
CA ASP A 151 -22.42 -10.30 -0.59
C ASP A 151 -22.04 -9.84 0.84
N ALA A 152 -22.52 -8.69 1.26
CA ALA A 152 -22.19 -8.11 2.56
C ALA A 152 -22.67 -8.97 3.75
N ASP A 153 -23.81 -9.63 3.62
CA ASP A 153 -24.33 -10.51 4.68
C ASP A 153 -23.51 -11.79 4.78
N GLY A 154 -23.11 -12.37 3.63
CA GLY A 154 -22.23 -13.51 3.58
C GLY A 154 -20.83 -13.22 4.14
N MET A 155 -20.28 -12.02 3.87
CA MET A 155 -19.00 -11.60 4.46
C MET A 155 -19.12 -11.38 5.97
N ALA A 156 -20.21 -10.79 6.46
CA ALA A 156 -20.47 -10.65 7.91
C ALA A 156 -20.61 -12.01 8.60
N ALA A 157 -21.34 -12.96 7.98
CA ALA A 157 -21.44 -14.33 8.49
C ALA A 157 -20.07 -15.03 8.54
N ALA A 158 -19.19 -14.81 7.58
CA ALA A 158 -17.83 -15.33 7.60
C ALA A 158 -17.00 -14.76 8.77
N VAL A 159 -17.15 -13.48 9.12
CA VAL A 159 -16.54 -12.87 10.31
C VAL A 159 -16.99 -13.59 11.59
N GLU A 160 -18.31 -13.79 11.76
CA GLU A 160 -18.86 -14.46 12.93
C GLU A 160 -18.41 -15.95 13.01
N GLN A 161 -18.33 -16.65 11.89
CA GLN A 161 -17.85 -18.04 11.82
C GLN A 161 -16.39 -18.17 12.29
N GLN A 162 -15.57 -17.14 12.11
CA GLN A 162 -14.21 -17.10 12.63
C GLN A 162 -14.12 -16.69 14.10
N GLY A 163 -15.26 -16.46 14.78
CA GLY A 163 -15.30 -16.01 16.16
C GLY A 163 -14.85 -14.56 16.37
N LEU A 164 -14.78 -13.79 15.30
CA LEU A 164 -14.43 -12.37 15.35
C LEU A 164 -15.67 -11.52 15.67
N GLN A 165 -15.46 -10.38 16.31
CA GLN A 165 -16.53 -9.43 16.57
C GLN A 165 -16.76 -8.56 15.32
N LEU A 166 -18.03 -8.40 14.94
CA LEU A 166 -18.40 -7.46 13.90
C LEU A 166 -18.08 -6.02 14.34
N PRO A 167 -17.60 -5.16 13.41
CA PRO A 167 -17.38 -3.75 13.71
C PRO A 167 -18.62 -3.06 14.24
N GLU A 168 -18.45 -2.17 15.22
CA GLU A 168 -19.57 -1.37 15.76
C GLU A 168 -20.21 -0.52 14.66
N GLY A 169 -21.54 -0.39 14.70
CA GLY A 169 -22.29 0.41 13.72
C GLY A 169 -22.39 -0.22 12.32
N LEU A 170 -21.93 -1.47 12.11
CA LEU A 170 -21.93 -2.13 10.80
C LEU A 170 -23.30 -2.07 10.11
N THR A 171 -24.40 -2.25 10.87
CA THR A 171 -25.77 -2.26 10.32
C THR A 171 -26.27 -0.90 9.83
N THR A 172 -25.58 0.19 10.16
CA THR A 172 -25.92 1.55 9.70
C THR A 172 -25.21 1.94 8.39
N LEU A 173 -24.28 1.11 7.94
CA LEU A 173 -23.48 1.35 6.73
C LEU A 173 -24.19 0.80 5.48
N SER A 174 -23.79 1.31 4.31
CA SER A 174 -24.17 0.71 3.03
C SER A 174 -23.62 -0.69 2.88
N ASP A 175 -24.23 -1.52 2.03
CA ASP A 175 -23.76 -2.89 1.76
C ASP A 175 -22.31 -2.91 1.27
N SER A 176 -21.93 -1.97 0.42
CA SER A 176 -20.53 -1.85 -0.05
C SER A 176 -19.54 -1.56 1.10
N ALA A 177 -19.89 -0.65 2.02
CA ALA A 177 -19.04 -0.33 3.16
C ALA A 177 -19.01 -1.50 4.19
N ARG A 178 -20.13 -2.18 4.41
CA ARG A 178 -20.20 -3.39 5.24
C ARG A 178 -19.32 -4.49 4.70
N TRP A 179 -19.43 -4.74 3.39
CA TRP A 179 -18.62 -5.73 2.69
C TRP A 179 -17.13 -5.44 2.85
N SER A 180 -16.70 -4.20 2.55
CA SER A 180 -15.30 -3.78 2.62
C SER A 180 -14.72 -3.90 4.03
N LEU A 181 -15.47 -3.48 5.06
CA LEU A 181 -15.04 -3.64 6.45
C LEU A 181 -14.86 -5.11 6.85
N CYS A 182 -15.80 -5.98 6.49
CA CYS A 182 -15.70 -7.40 6.77
C CYS A 182 -14.57 -8.06 6.00
N PHE A 183 -14.40 -7.71 4.71
CA PHE A 183 -13.30 -8.19 3.88
C PHE A 183 -11.94 -7.84 4.51
N ASN A 184 -11.72 -6.56 4.86
CA ASN A 184 -10.46 -6.10 5.44
C ASN A 184 -10.21 -6.71 6.82
N LEU A 185 -11.24 -6.91 7.64
CA LEU A 185 -11.12 -7.59 8.93
C LEU A 185 -10.69 -9.05 8.76
N LEU A 186 -11.35 -9.80 7.86
CA LEU A 186 -11.00 -11.19 7.55
C LEU A 186 -9.60 -11.31 6.94
N LEU A 187 -9.25 -10.39 6.04
CA LEU A 187 -7.91 -10.32 5.47
C LEU A 187 -6.86 -10.13 6.56
N ALA A 188 -7.04 -9.16 7.44
CA ALA A 188 -6.06 -8.82 8.48
C ALA A 188 -5.93 -9.90 9.56
N GLU A 189 -7.06 -10.41 10.08
CA GLU A 189 -7.07 -11.27 11.25
C GLU A 189 -6.93 -12.76 10.93
N VAL A 190 -7.35 -13.19 9.72
CA VAL A 190 -7.37 -14.61 9.37
C VAL A 190 -6.43 -14.93 8.23
N VAL A 191 -6.52 -14.22 7.11
CA VAL A 191 -5.79 -14.56 5.88
C VAL A 191 -4.32 -14.15 5.94
N SER A 192 -4.05 -12.86 6.21
CA SER A 192 -2.68 -12.32 6.21
C SER A 192 -1.72 -13.05 7.15
N PRO A 193 -2.13 -13.44 8.39
CA PRO A 193 -1.27 -14.22 9.27
C PRO A 193 -0.82 -15.57 8.72
N GLN A 194 -1.53 -16.12 7.72
CA GLN A 194 -1.20 -17.41 7.09
C GLN A 194 -0.25 -17.27 5.89
N LEU A 195 -0.05 -16.04 5.38
CA LEU A 195 0.71 -15.81 4.15
C LEU A 195 2.21 -15.57 4.42
N GLY A 196 3.03 -15.91 3.45
CA GLY A 196 4.46 -15.59 3.48
C GLY A 196 5.32 -16.46 4.40
N HIS A 197 4.82 -17.60 4.87
CA HIS A 197 5.59 -18.57 5.66
C HIS A 197 6.39 -19.48 4.73
N GLY A 198 7.71 -19.53 4.91
CA GLY A 198 8.62 -20.30 4.06
C GLY A 198 9.16 -19.51 2.85
N ARG A 199 8.30 -18.84 2.10
CA ARG A 199 8.67 -17.92 1.01
C ARG A 199 7.70 -16.73 0.98
N PRO A 200 8.10 -15.56 0.42
CA PRO A 200 7.17 -14.45 0.19
C PRO A 200 5.96 -14.89 -0.62
N THR A 201 4.77 -14.40 -0.28
CA THR A 201 3.53 -14.67 -1.00
C THR A 201 2.98 -13.38 -1.60
N MET A 202 2.82 -13.33 -2.92
CA MET A 202 2.17 -12.24 -3.65
C MET A 202 0.70 -12.59 -3.84
N LEU A 203 -0.16 -11.83 -3.18
CA LEU A 203 -1.61 -11.94 -3.24
C LEU A 203 -2.13 -11.03 -4.34
N GLU A 204 -2.73 -11.60 -5.38
CA GLU A 204 -3.16 -10.90 -6.59
C GLU A 204 -4.66 -11.02 -6.83
N SER A 205 -5.15 -10.41 -7.92
CA SER A 205 -6.54 -10.51 -8.38
C SER A 205 -7.52 -10.10 -7.27
N TRP A 206 -7.38 -8.88 -6.82
CA TRP A 206 -8.20 -8.31 -5.77
C TRP A 206 -9.63 -8.05 -6.26
N PRO A 207 -10.66 -8.16 -5.40
CA PRO A 207 -11.99 -7.69 -5.74
C PRO A 207 -11.99 -6.21 -6.18
N ALA A 208 -12.76 -5.87 -7.21
CA ALA A 208 -12.83 -4.50 -7.74
C ALA A 208 -13.28 -3.46 -6.69
N ALA A 209 -14.03 -3.89 -5.65
CA ALA A 209 -14.39 -3.06 -4.51
C ALA A 209 -13.16 -2.56 -3.72
N GLU A 210 -12.06 -3.33 -3.74
CA GLU A 210 -10.79 -3.03 -3.08
C GLU A 210 -9.68 -2.64 -4.07
N ALA A 211 -10.07 -2.13 -5.24
CA ALA A 211 -9.13 -1.78 -6.31
C ALA A 211 -8.15 -0.65 -5.92
N ALA A 212 -8.46 0.18 -4.93
CA ALA A 212 -7.75 1.44 -4.69
C ALA A 212 -7.59 2.25 -6.00
N PHE A 213 -6.37 2.46 -6.47
CA PHE A 213 -6.09 3.14 -7.75
C PHE A 213 -5.64 2.18 -8.87
N ALA A 214 -5.76 0.86 -8.63
CA ALA A 214 -5.38 -0.15 -9.60
C ALA A 214 -6.29 -0.15 -10.83
N ARG A 215 -5.75 -0.47 -11.99
CA ARG A 215 -6.52 -0.81 -13.18
C ARG A 215 -7.39 -2.04 -12.92
N LEU A 216 -8.60 -2.07 -13.46
CA LEU A 216 -9.41 -3.30 -13.45
C LEU A 216 -8.90 -4.28 -14.51
N ASP A 217 -9.11 -5.58 -14.26
CA ASP A 217 -8.77 -6.62 -15.22
C ASP A 217 -9.67 -6.50 -16.46
N GLN A 218 -9.08 -6.60 -17.65
CA GLN A 218 -9.79 -6.44 -18.91
C GLN A 218 -10.72 -7.62 -19.26
N HIS A 219 -10.43 -8.80 -18.70
CA HIS A 219 -11.20 -10.03 -18.94
C HIS A 219 -12.27 -10.26 -17.88
N ASP A 220 -12.01 -9.82 -16.64
CA ASP A 220 -12.98 -9.87 -15.55
C ASP A 220 -12.98 -8.53 -14.78
N PRO A 221 -13.89 -7.60 -15.10
CA PRO A 221 -13.93 -6.28 -14.45
C PRO A 221 -14.33 -6.32 -12.97
N ARG A 222 -14.68 -7.49 -12.43
CA ARG A 222 -14.89 -7.68 -10.99
C ARG A 222 -13.56 -7.77 -10.22
N LEU A 223 -12.43 -7.87 -10.94
CA LEU A 223 -11.09 -8.00 -10.40
C LEU A 223 -10.27 -6.74 -10.68
N ALA A 224 -9.38 -6.41 -9.75
CA ALA A 224 -8.38 -5.35 -9.88
C ALA A 224 -6.98 -5.95 -10.07
N ARG A 225 -6.19 -5.30 -10.89
CA ARG A 225 -4.78 -5.60 -11.14
C ARG A 225 -3.88 -5.06 -10.01
N ARG A 226 -4.28 -5.35 -8.76
CA ARG A 226 -3.61 -5.00 -7.51
C ARG A 226 -2.95 -6.24 -6.93
N PHE A 227 -1.86 -6.02 -6.21
CA PHE A 227 -1.21 -7.06 -5.44
C PHE A 227 -0.70 -6.53 -4.10
N GLU A 228 -0.61 -7.43 -3.14
CA GLU A 228 0.15 -7.22 -1.91
C GLU A 228 1.12 -8.37 -1.71
N VAL A 229 2.25 -8.12 -1.04
CA VAL A 229 3.23 -9.17 -0.74
C VAL A 229 3.42 -9.31 0.75
N PHE A 230 3.28 -10.53 1.21
CA PHE A 230 3.40 -10.91 2.61
C PHE A 230 4.66 -11.72 2.86
N VAL A 231 5.31 -11.46 3.99
CA VAL A 231 6.44 -12.27 4.51
C VAL A 231 6.19 -12.51 5.99
N LYS A 232 6.07 -13.78 6.39
CA LYS A 232 5.76 -14.19 7.78
C LYS A 232 4.50 -13.49 8.35
N GLY A 233 3.44 -13.40 7.57
CA GLY A 233 2.20 -12.74 7.95
C GLY A 233 2.24 -11.21 7.92
N VAL A 234 3.37 -10.60 7.60
CA VAL A 234 3.51 -9.13 7.55
C VAL A 234 3.42 -8.65 6.10
N GLU A 235 2.47 -7.76 5.82
CA GLU A 235 2.40 -7.04 4.54
C GLU A 235 3.64 -6.15 4.38
N LEU A 236 4.42 -6.42 3.33
CA LEU A 236 5.61 -5.65 2.98
C LEU A 236 5.41 -4.72 1.80
N VAL A 237 4.66 -5.15 0.79
CA VAL A 237 4.47 -4.39 -0.46
C VAL A 237 3.01 -4.31 -0.80
N ASN A 238 2.57 -3.16 -1.26
CA ASN A 238 1.30 -2.93 -1.91
C ASN A 238 1.56 -2.27 -3.27
N GLY A 239 0.94 -2.76 -4.34
CA GLY A 239 1.18 -2.23 -5.68
C GLY A 239 0.12 -2.65 -6.68
N TRP A 240 0.19 -2.06 -7.87
CA TRP A 240 -0.79 -2.32 -8.92
C TRP A 240 -0.31 -1.91 -10.31
N GLU A 241 -0.99 -2.45 -11.33
CA GLU A 241 -0.97 -1.85 -12.66
C GLU A 241 -1.74 -0.53 -12.62
N GLU A 242 -1.10 0.53 -13.11
CA GLU A 242 -1.61 1.90 -13.03
C GLU A 242 -2.87 2.09 -13.88
N GLU A 243 -3.85 2.82 -13.33
CA GLU A 243 -5.02 3.28 -14.07
C GLU A 243 -4.67 4.55 -14.87
N PRO A 244 -4.62 4.51 -16.21
CA PRO A 244 -4.18 5.66 -16.99
C PRO A 244 -5.28 6.72 -17.16
N SER A 245 -6.54 6.40 -16.91
CA SER A 245 -7.67 7.32 -17.14
C SER A 245 -7.84 8.33 -16.01
N PRO A 246 -7.67 9.65 -16.28
CA PRO A 246 -7.91 10.68 -15.27
C PRO A 246 -9.38 10.75 -14.84
N ALA A 247 -10.31 10.35 -15.71
CA ALA A 247 -11.73 10.30 -15.38
C ALA A 247 -12.05 9.19 -14.37
N VAL A 248 -11.45 8.00 -14.56
CA VAL A 248 -11.58 6.89 -13.61
C VAL A 248 -10.95 7.26 -12.27
N LEU A 249 -9.73 7.84 -12.29
CA LEU A 249 -9.05 8.30 -11.08
C LEU A 249 -9.88 9.34 -10.32
N ARG A 250 -10.46 10.34 -11.02
CA ARG A 250 -11.35 11.33 -10.41
C ARG A 250 -12.57 10.68 -9.74
N ASN A 251 -13.24 9.77 -10.43
CA ASN A 251 -14.41 9.07 -9.90
C ASN A 251 -14.07 8.29 -8.60
N ARG A 252 -12.89 7.66 -8.53
CA ARG A 252 -12.42 6.96 -7.34
C ARG A 252 -12.12 7.91 -6.19
N ILE A 253 -11.49 9.05 -6.48
CA ILE A 253 -11.24 10.12 -5.48
C ILE A 253 -12.57 10.64 -4.92
N ASP A 254 -13.55 10.89 -5.78
CA ASP A 254 -14.86 11.38 -5.35
C ASP A 254 -15.60 10.33 -4.52
N ALA A 255 -15.56 9.04 -4.91
CA ALA A 255 -16.11 7.94 -4.13
C ALA A 255 -15.42 7.79 -2.77
N THR A 256 -14.09 7.88 -2.72
CA THR A 256 -13.30 7.86 -1.48
C THR A 256 -13.69 9.02 -0.56
N ASN A 257 -13.85 10.22 -1.08
CA ASN A 257 -14.31 11.37 -0.31
C ASN A 257 -15.75 11.24 0.18
N ALA A 258 -16.62 10.56 -0.58
CA ALA A 258 -17.98 10.24 -0.13
C ALA A 258 -17.97 9.24 1.04
N LEU A 259 -17.12 8.21 0.99
CA LEU A 259 -16.91 7.29 2.12
C LEU A 259 -16.37 8.01 3.35
N ARG A 260 -15.32 8.83 3.21
CA ARG A 260 -14.77 9.64 4.30
C ARG A 260 -15.85 10.49 4.98
N LYS A 261 -16.71 11.13 4.18
CA LYS A 261 -17.84 11.94 4.70
C LYS A 261 -18.86 11.09 5.45
N ALA A 262 -19.19 9.91 4.92
CA ALA A 262 -20.10 8.97 5.58
C ALA A 262 -19.56 8.49 6.95
N ASP A 263 -18.24 8.29 7.05
CA ASP A 263 -17.53 7.92 8.29
C ASP A 263 -17.27 9.12 9.23
N GLY A 264 -17.82 10.31 8.94
CA GLY A 264 -17.59 11.52 9.74
C GLY A 264 -16.15 12.07 9.62
N ARG A 265 -15.36 11.61 8.67
CA ARG A 265 -14.00 12.08 8.41
C ARG A 265 -14.01 13.32 7.52
N ARG A 266 -12.94 14.09 7.59
CA ARG A 266 -12.76 15.27 6.74
C ARG A 266 -12.68 14.87 5.27
N VAL A 267 -13.46 15.55 4.41
CA VAL A 267 -13.30 15.51 2.96
C VAL A 267 -11.99 16.19 2.59
N LEU A 268 -11.17 15.51 1.79
CA LEU A 268 -9.87 16.03 1.35
C LEU A 268 -10.00 16.75 0.00
N PRO A 269 -9.14 17.75 -0.28
CA PRO A 269 -9.19 18.45 -1.56
C PRO A 269 -8.87 17.50 -2.71
N THR A 270 -9.52 17.71 -3.84
CA THR A 270 -9.21 16.99 -5.08
C THR A 270 -7.80 17.36 -5.55
N PRO A 271 -6.92 16.37 -5.83
CA PRO A 271 -5.55 16.61 -6.28
C PRO A 271 -5.53 17.03 -7.77
N ASN A 272 -5.85 18.28 -8.04
CA ASN A 272 -6.02 18.79 -9.40
C ASN A 272 -4.73 18.82 -10.22
N LEU A 273 -3.57 19.01 -9.58
CA LEU A 273 -2.27 18.98 -10.29
C LEU A 273 -1.91 17.55 -10.71
N LEU A 274 -2.24 16.54 -9.88
CA LEU A 274 -2.10 15.15 -10.26
C LEU A 274 -3.03 14.81 -11.43
N LEU A 275 -4.33 15.15 -11.33
CA LEU A 275 -5.31 14.88 -12.38
C LEU A 275 -5.00 15.60 -13.69
N ALA A 276 -4.43 16.80 -13.64
CA ALA A 276 -4.00 17.54 -14.83
C ALA A 276 -2.76 16.93 -15.50
N ALA A 277 -1.87 16.32 -14.71
CA ALA A 277 -0.68 15.63 -15.23
C ALA A 277 -0.99 14.23 -15.76
N HIS A 278 -2.06 13.62 -15.26
CA HIS A 278 -2.53 12.28 -15.67
C HIS A 278 -3.10 12.30 -17.10
N GLY A 279 -3.56 11.19 -17.62
CA GLY A 279 -4.17 11.07 -18.94
C GLY A 279 -3.20 10.51 -19.97
N GLU A 280 -3.23 11.03 -21.21
CA GLU A 280 -2.43 10.49 -22.33
C GLU A 280 -0.92 10.46 -22.05
N ALA A 281 -0.44 11.31 -21.14
CA ALA A 281 0.98 11.35 -20.73
C ALA A 281 1.34 10.30 -19.67
N MET A 282 0.36 9.72 -18.96
CA MET A 282 0.62 8.70 -17.95
C MET A 282 0.91 7.36 -18.62
N PRO A 283 2.13 6.80 -18.47
CA PRO A 283 2.45 5.51 -19.07
C PRO A 283 1.71 4.37 -18.37
N GLU A 284 1.33 3.35 -19.11
CA GLU A 284 0.97 2.06 -18.52
C GLU A 284 2.20 1.46 -17.82
N GLY A 285 1.98 0.70 -16.76
CA GLY A 285 3.06 0.06 -16.01
C GLY A 285 2.62 -0.29 -14.61
N VAL A 286 3.59 -0.60 -13.75
CA VAL A 286 3.36 -1.01 -12.36
C VAL A 286 4.02 -0.03 -11.41
N GLY A 287 3.25 0.41 -10.40
CA GLY A 287 3.73 1.09 -9.21
C GLY A 287 3.67 0.19 -7.99
N ALA A 288 4.62 0.33 -7.09
CA ALA A 288 4.60 -0.42 -5.83
C ALA A 288 5.28 0.33 -4.69
N ALA A 289 4.73 0.18 -3.50
CA ALA A 289 5.18 0.78 -2.26
C ALA A 289 5.57 -0.31 -1.26
N LEU A 290 6.80 -0.26 -0.74
CA LEU A 290 7.36 -1.19 0.22
C LEU A 290 7.59 -0.49 1.56
N GLY A 291 7.06 -1.05 2.65
CA GLY A 291 7.31 -0.58 4.00
C GLY A 291 8.76 -0.89 4.43
N PHE A 292 9.67 0.09 4.28
CA PHE A 292 11.09 -0.10 4.55
C PHE A 292 11.38 -0.46 6.02
N ASP A 293 10.66 0.15 6.96
CA ASP A 293 10.83 -0.15 8.39
C ASP A 293 10.43 -1.60 8.70
N ARG A 294 9.33 -2.09 8.09
CA ARG A 294 8.89 -3.50 8.21
C ARG A 294 9.91 -4.47 7.58
N LEU A 295 10.47 -4.12 6.42
CA LEU A 295 11.52 -4.94 5.79
C LEU A 295 12.75 -5.06 6.69
N VAL A 296 13.23 -3.95 7.25
CA VAL A 296 14.37 -3.95 8.19
C VAL A 296 14.05 -4.75 9.45
N MET A 297 12.82 -4.63 9.98
CA MET A 297 12.33 -5.42 11.10
C MET A 297 12.44 -6.92 10.83
N LEU A 298 11.96 -7.37 9.67
CA LEU A 298 12.03 -8.78 9.27
C LEU A 298 13.47 -9.25 9.03
N ALA A 299 14.30 -8.43 8.39
CA ALA A 299 15.73 -8.70 8.18
C ALA A 299 16.52 -8.82 9.50
N ALA A 300 16.09 -8.10 10.53
CA ALA A 300 16.67 -8.14 11.87
C ALA A 300 16.11 -9.26 12.77
N GLY A 301 15.05 -9.96 12.33
CA GLY A 301 14.32 -10.90 13.17
C GLY A 301 13.64 -10.24 14.38
N SER A 302 13.28 -8.96 14.26
CA SER A 302 12.60 -8.16 15.28
C SER A 302 11.08 -8.26 15.17
N GLU A 303 10.38 -7.97 16.26
CA GLU A 303 8.90 -8.06 16.35
C GLU A 303 8.21 -6.70 16.19
N SER A 304 8.99 -5.61 16.21
CA SER A 304 8.46 -4.24 16.08
C SER A 304 9.42 -3.35 15.29
N ILE A 305 8.84 -2.43 14.52
CA ILE A 305 9.60 -1.42 13.79
C ILE A 305 10.40 -0.49 14.71
N ASP A 306 9.97 -0.30 15.96
CA ASP A 306 10.68 0.52 16.94
C ASP A 306 12.07 -0.04 17.27
N GLN A 307 12.23 -1.36 17.23
CA GLN A 307 13.50 -2.02 17.52
C GLN A 307 14.57 -1.81 16.44
N VAL A 308 14.15 -1.34 15.26
CA VAL A 308 15.03 -1.14 14.09
C VAL A 308 15.10 0.32 13.62
N ARG A 309 14.67 1.23 14.49
CA ARG A 309 14.70 2.69 14.29
C ARG A 309 15.52 3.35 15.40
N GLY A 310 16.06 4.53 15.12
CA GLY A 310 16.75 5.32 16.14
C GLY A 310 15.79 5.91 17.17
N PHE A 311 14.62 6.33 16.67
CA PHE A 311 13.53 6.93 17.45
C PHE A 311 12.19 6.54 16.85
N SER A 312 11.15 6.47 17.67
CA SER A 312 9.74 6.37 17.30
C SER A 312 9.04 7.70 17.51
N SER A 313 7.77 7.82 17.09
CA SER A 313 6.96 9.02 17.34
C SER A 313 6.66 9.26 18.82
N THR A 314 6.95 8.29 19.70
CA THR A 314 6.72 8.38 21.14
C THR A 314 7.95 8.84 21.93
N ASP A 315 9.15 8.83 21.33
CA ASP A 315 10.42 9.14 21.97
C ASP A 315 11.34 10.07 21.15
N ALA A 316 10.81 10.62 20.03
CA ALA A 316 11.52 11.58 19.16
C ALA A 316 11.42 13.03 19.67
#